data_deedca37a2e75340ca13c57fd804b908
#
_entry.id   deedca37a2e75340ca13c57fd804b908
#
_cell.length_a   1.000
_cell.length_b   1.000
_cell.length_c   1.000
_cell.angle_alpha   90.00
_cell.angle_beta   90.00
_cell.angle_gamma   90.00
#
_symmetry.space_group_name_H-M   'P 1'
#
loop_
_entity.id
_entity.type
_entity.pdbx_description
1 polymer ?
#
loop_
_entity_poly.entity_id
_entity_poly.type
_entity_poly.pdbx_seq_one_letter_code
_entity_poly.pdbx_strand_id
1 'polypeptide(L)'
;MNPIKIAITYGGEEINDKEKELQSRTKLPIVNRTQLSADFVDGFLYYSSQGLRIELVSKISQGPLSVSFNTLEKRARDSLFGQNLIKALGINKGRRPEILDATAGFGTDSFLIACTGSEVSLFERNTIVFELLQDGLVRYSLIGAKEKRIASRMRLYHMDFNDIELDKWTPDVVYLDPMFPSSSKSSLSKKPMYYMQKILSGKTDESCMFEMALKIAKKRVVVKRGANSPEISKRKVDFVYKGNSNRFDVYLI
;
A
#
# COMPACT_ATOMS: atom_id res chain seq x y z
N MET A 1 5.46 2.40 21.39
CA MET A 1 4.01 2.11 21.35
C MET A 1 3.87 0.61 21.37
N ASN A 2 2.94 0.07 22.16
CA ASN A 2 2.64 -1.36 22.12
C ASN A 2 2.08 -1.71 20.73
N PRO A 3 2.39 -2.90 20.20
CA PRO A 3 1.81 -3.34 18.93
C PRO A 3 0.28 -3.38 19.03
N ILE A 4 -0.38 -2.94 17.97
CA ILE A 4 -1.85 -2.95 17.88
C ILE A 4 -2.38 -4.39 17.94
N LYS A 5 -3.37 -4.64 18.79
CA LYS A 5 -4.00 -5.96 18.95
C LYS A 5 -5.17 -6.08 17.98
N ILE A 6 -5.03 -6.93 16.99
CA ILE A 6 -6.09 -7.22 16.00
C ILE A 6 -6.55 -8.66 16.13
N ALA A 7 -7.84 -8.90 16.01
CA ALA A 7 -8.44 -10.23 15.91
C ALA A 7 -9.24 -10.39 14.62
N ILE A 8 -9.46 -11.63 14.20
CA ILE A 8 -10.45 -11.96 13.18
C ILE A 8 -11.77 -12.19 13.87
N THR A 9 -12.87 -11.64 13.32
CA THR A 9 -14.20 -11.86 13.88
C THR A 9 -15.13 -12.49 12.86
N TYR A 10 -16.02 -13.34 13.36
CA TYR A 10 -17.11 -13.95 12.60
C TYR A 10 -18.46 -13.61 13.23
N GLY A 11 -19.50 -13.56 12.40
CA GLY A 11 -20.86 -13.17 12.85
C GLY A 11 -21.89 -14.30 12.86
N GLY A 12 -21.47 -15.52 12.50
CA GLY A 12 -22.33 -16.71 12.46
C GLY A 12 -22.20 -17.56 13.74
N GLU A 13 -22.86 -18.72 13.73
CA GLU A 13 -22.71 -19.73 14.80
C GLU A 13 -21.36 -20.45 14.72
N GLU A 14 -20.82 -20.62 13.51
CA GLU A 14 -19.56 -21.31 13.24
C GLU A 14 -18.60 -20.46 12.38
N ILE A 15 -17.32 -20.73 12.52
CA ILE A 15 -16.24 -20.14 11.72
C ILE A 15 -16.24 -20.79 10.34
N ASN A 16 -16.34 -19.99 9.27
CA ASN A 16 -16.31 -20.50 7.91
C ASN A 16 -14.85 -20.67 7.38
N ASP A 17 -14.71 -21.29 6.20
CA ASP A 17 -13.40 -21.61 5.64
C ASP A 17 -12.56 -20.38 5.30
N LYS A 18 -13.18 -19.27 4.88
CA LYS A 18 -12.45 -18.01 4.60
C LYS A 18 -11.78 -17.44 5.84
N GLU A 19 -12.46 -17.50 6.98
CA GLU A 19 -11.92 -17.02 8.26
C GLU A 19 -10.81 -17.94 8.77
N LYS A 20 -10.96 -19.28 8.61
CA LYS A 20 -9.90 -20.24 8.93
C LYS A 20 -8.66 -20.03 8.05
N GLU A 21 -8.84 -19.83 6.76
CA GLU A 21 -7.74 -19.53 5.84
C GLU A 21 -7.05 -18.20 6.20
N LEU A 22 -7.82 -17.14 6.49
CA LEU A 22 -7.28 -15.85 6.93
C LEU A 22 -6.48 -16.01 8.22
N GLN A 23 -6.97 -16.80 9.19
CA GLN A 23 -6.23 -17.12 10.41
C GLN A 23 -4.92 -17.84 10.10
N SER A 24 -4.94 -18.83 9.21
CA SER A 24 -3.75 -19.59 8.86
C SER A 24 -2.64 -18.72 8.28
N ARG A 25 -2.99 -17.69 7.50
CA ARG A 25 -2.05 -16.75 6.89
C ARG A 25 -1.61 -15.64 7.85
N THR A 26 -2.53 -15.09 8.63
CA THR A 26 -2.24 -13.94 9.51
C THR A 26 -1.75 -14.32 10.90
N LYS A 27 -2.03 -15.55 11.36
CA LYS A 27 -1.82 -16.03 12.73
C LYS A 27 -2.55 -15.22 13.80
N LEU A 28 -3.55 -14.42 13.41
CA LEU A 28 -4.37 -13.64 14.33
C LEU A 28 -5.36 -14.54 15.08
N PRO A 29 -5.73 -14.19 16.31
CA PRO A 29 -6.79 -14.91 17.03
C PRO A 29 -8.14 -14.73 16.32
N ILE A 30 -8.99 -15.78 16.36
CA ILE A 30 -10.38 -15.69 15.94
C ILE A 30 -11.26 -15.57 17.18
N VAL A 31 -12.19 -14.61 17.14
CA VAL A 31 -13.11 -14.33 18.26
C VAL A 31 -14.52 -14.15 17.71
N ASN A 32 -15.52 -14.71 18.41
CA ASN A 32 -16.90 -14.46 18.06
C ASN A 32 -17.24 -12.97 18.29
N ARG A 33 -17.88 -12.33 17.30
CA ARG A 33 -18.18 -10.89 17.35
C ARG A 33 -19.04 -10.48 18.55
N THR A 34 -19.87 -11.39 19.06
CA THR A 34 -20.70 -11.16 20.26
C THR A 34 -19.91 -11.16 21.58
N GLN A 35 -18.70 -11.73 21.55
CA GLN A 35 -17.80 -11.84 22.72
C GLN A 35 -16.70 -10.77 22.72
N LEU A 36 -16.69 -9.87 21.71
CA LEU A 36 -15.71 -8.80 21.63
C LEU A 36 -15.94 -7.77 22.76
N SER A 37 -14.93 -7.63 23.60
CA SER A 37 -14.81 -6.49 24.51
C SER A 37 -13.69 -5.58 24.01
N ALA A 38 -13.91 -4.27 24.10
CA ALA A 38 -12.92 -3.26 23.71
C ALA A 38 -11.60 -3.34 24.51
N ASP A 39 -11.59 -4.07 25.61
CA ASP A 39 -10.41 -4.26 26.45
C ASP A 39 -9.44 -5.32 25.88
N PHE A 40 -9.89 -6.16 24.95
CA PHE A 40 -9.08 -7.24 24.40
C PHE A 40 -8.40 -6.94 23.08
N VAL A 41 -9.02 -6.08 22.23
CA VAL A 41 -8.51 -5.78 20.88
C VAL A 41 -8.62 -4.30 20.56
N ASP A 42 -7.66 -3.79 19.78
CA ASP A 42 -7.69 -2.44 19.24
C ASP A 42 -8.43 -2.37 17.89
N GLY A 43 -8.71 -3.52 17.29
CA GLY A 43 -9.45 -3.62 16.04
C GLY A 43 -9.69 -5.07 15.61
N PHE A 44 -10.46 -5.24 14.54
CA PHE A 44 -10.79 -6.57 14.03
C PHE A 44 -10.95 -6.60 12.51
N LEU A 45 -10.57 -7.75 11.95
CA LEU A 45 -10.79 -8.13 10.55
C LEU A 45 -12.05 -8.97 10.44
N TYR A 46 -12.84 -8.76 9.40
CA TYR A 46 -14.01 -9.58 9.10
C TYR A 46 -14.38 -9.54 7.62
N TYR A 47 -15.02 -10.60 7.14
CA TYR A 47 -15.64 -10.60 5.83
C TYR A 47 -17.03 -10.02 5.86
N SER A 48 -17.36 -9.24 4.84
CA SER A 48 -18.69 -8.69 4.56
C SER A 48 -19.07 -8.95 3.11
N SER A 49 -20.28 -8.55 2.69
CA SER A 49 -20.66 -8.54 1.27
C SER A 49 -19.75 -7.69 0.37
N GLN A 50 -18.97 -6.79 0.96
CA GLN A 50 -18.00 -5.93 0.26
C GLN A 50 -16.56 -6.44 0.36
N GLY A 51 -16.34 -7.68 0.76
CA GLY A 51 -15.01 -8.30 0.94
C GLY A 51 -14.44 -8.13 2.34
N LEU A 52 -13.12 -8.33 2.45
CA LEU A 52 -12.38 -8.22 3.71
C LEU A 52 -12.34 -6.76 4.19
N ARG A 53 -12.62 -6.56 5.45
CA ARG A 53 -12.65 -5.25 6.12
C ARG A 53 -11.85 -5.27 7.40
N ILE A 54 -11.30 -4.11 7.74
CA ILE A 54 -10.75 -3.84 9.06
C ILE A 54 -11.56 -2.73 9.73
N GLU A 55 -11.85 -2.89 11.01
CA GLU A 55 -12.47 -1.86 11.84
C GLU A 55 -11.64 -1.67 13.11
N LEU A 56 -11.29 -0.42 13.42
CA LEU A 56 -10.55 -0.08 14.64
C LEU A 56 -11.53 0.34 15.73
N VAL A 57 -11.31 -0.23 16.92
CA VAL A 57 -12.02 0.17 18.14
C VAL A 57 -11.38 1.46 18.62
N SER A 58 -12.03 2.59 18.40
CA SER A 58 -11.54 3.89 18.84
C SER A 58 -12.68 4.82 19.21
N LYS A 59 -12.39 5.80 20.09
CA LYS A 59 -13.37 6.86 20.44
C LYS A 59 -13.81 7.70 19.25
N ILE A 60 -12.98 7.79 18.22
CA ILE A 60 -13.27 8.46 16.95
C ILE A 60 -13.42 7.36 15.89
N SER A 61 -14.64 6.87 15.71
CA SER A 61 -14.92 5.87 14.68
C SER A 61 -14.80 6.48 13.29
N GLN A 62 -13.86 5.95 12.50
CA GLN A 62 -13.74 6.24 11.06
C GLN A 62 -14.61 5.29 10.21
N GLY A 63 -15.29 4.35 10.87
CA GLY A 63 -16.00 3.24 10.25
C GLY A 63 -15.04 2.25 9.56
N PRO A 64 -15.53 1.09 9.14
CA PRO A 64 -14.69 0.04 8.58
C PRO A 64 -14.02 0.44 7.26
N LEU A 65 -12.79 -0.06 7.04
CA LEU A 65 -12.01 0.13 5.82
C LEU A 65 -11.92 -1.18 5.03
N SER A 66 -12.09 -1.11 3.71
CA SER A 66 -11.71 -2.14 2.74
C SER A 66 -10.94 -1.49 1.59
N VAL A 67 -10.11 -2.25 0.91
CA VAL A 67 -9.42 -1.76 -0.29
C VAL A 67 -10.40 -1.80 -1.47
N SER A 68 -10.55 -0.68 -2.19
CA SER A 68 -11.39 -0.57 -3.38
C SER A 68 -10.74 0.37 -4.39
N PHE A 69 -10.70 -0.04 -5.65
CA PHE A 69 -10.09 0.71 -6.74
C PHE A 69 -11.11 1.50 -7.59
N ASN A 70 -12.42 1.32 -7.36
CA ASN A 70 -13.46 1.93 -8.17
C ASN A 70 -13.40 3.47 -8.21
N THR A 71 -13.08 4.10 -7.07
CA THR A 71 -12.93 5.57 -6.98
C THR A 71 -11.67 6.07 -7.66
N LEU A 72 -10.62 5.24 -7.74
CA LEU A 72 -9.35 5.57 -8.37
C LEU A 72 -9.44 5.54 -9.89
N GLU A 73 -10.37 4.76 -10.46
CA GLU A 73 -10.60 4.74 -11.91
C GLU A 73 -10.97 6.11 -12.47
N LYS A 74 -11.79 6.90 -11.77
CA LYS A 74 -12.11 8.27 -12.18
C LYS A 74 -10.83 9.09 -12.29
N ARG A 75 -9.98 9.02 -11.27
CA ARG A 75 -8.68 9.71 -11.25
C ARG A 75 -7.75 9.23 -12.37
N ALA A 76 -7.82 7.97 -12.76
CA ALA A 76 -7.05 7.39 -13.86
C ALA A 76 -7.55 7.87 -15.24
N ARG A 77 -8.85 8.21 -15.40
CA ARG A 77 -9.42 8.69 -16.67
C ARG A 77 -9.03 10.13 -16.99
N ASP A 78 -8.98 11.01 -15.99
CA ASP A 78 -8.99 12.49 -16.17
C ASP A 78 -7.63 13.14 -16.43
N SER A 79 -6.58 12.45 -16.73
CA SER A 79 -5.22 12.94 -17.10
C SER A 79 -4.10 12.11 -16.45
N LEU A 80 -4.18 10.80 -16.60
CA LEU A 80 -3.24 9.88 -15.98
C LEU A 80 -1.78 10.24 -16.26
N PHE A 81 -1.44 10.46 -17.54
CA PHE A 81 -0.07 10.79 -17.95
C PHE A 81 0.38 12.22 -17.55
N GLY A 82 -0.54 13.07 -17.13
CA GLY A 82 -0.26 14.39 -16.58
C GLY A 82 0.14 14.39 -15.11
N GLN A 83 -0.12 13.29 -14.38
CA GLN A 83 0.16 13.19 -12.95
C GLN A 83 1.66 13.16 -12.66
N ASN A 84 2.08 13.85 -11.60
CA ASN A 84 3.48 13.95 -11.20
C ASN A 84 4.11 12.58 -10.89
N LEU A 85 3.36 11.65 -10.27
CA LEU A 85 3.78 10.27 -10.06
C LEU A 85 4.21 9.63 -11.40
N ILE A 86 3.34 9.67 -12.38
CA ILE A 86 3.57 9.00 -13.69
C ILE A 86 4.75 9.62 -14.44
N LYS A 87 4.90 10.96 -14.39
CA LYS A 87 6.05 11.67 -14.95
C LYS A 87 7.35 11.30 -14.24
N ALA A 88 7.35 11.28 -12.91
CA ALA A 88 8.51 10.93 -12.10
C ALA A 88 9.01 9.50 -12.41
N LEU A 89 8.09 8.55 -12.56
CA LEU A 89 8.40 7.16 -12.94
C LEU A 89 8.90 7.04 -14.40
N GLY A 90 8.83 8.11 -15.19
CA GLY A 90 9.25 8.12 -16.59
C GLY A 90 8.33 7.35 -17.51
N ILE A 91 7.07 7.21 -17.12
CA ILE A 91 6.01 6.60 -17.93
C ILE A 91 5.43 7.63 -18.88
N ASN A 92 5.28 7.27 -20.16
CA ASN A 92 4.60 8.07 -21.18
C ASN A 92 3.88 7.15 -22.18
N LYS A 93 3.26 7.70 -23.22
CA LYS A 93 2.49 6.90 -24.20
C LYS A 93 3.32 5.84 -24.93
N GLY A 94 4.62 6.07 -25.12
CA GLY A 94 5.55 5.14 -25.81
C GLY A 94 6.43 4.30 -24.89
N ARG A 95 6.42 4.55 -23.56
CA ARG A 95 7.32 3.88 -22.61
C ARG A 95 6.56 3.36 -21.39
N ARG A 96 6.71 2.07 -21.13
CA ARG A 96 6.13 1.33 -20.00
C ARG A 96 7.25 0.62 -19.25
N PRO A 97 7.94 1.31 -18.32
CA PRO A 97 8.99 0.67 -17.52
C PRO A 97 8.38 -0.41 -16.60
N GLU A 98 9.18 -1.41 -16.26
CA GLU A 98 8.89 -2.34 -15.18
C GLU A 98 9.16 -1.64 -13.85
N ILE A 99 8.17 -1.66 -12.94
CA ILE A 99 8.23 -0.92 -11.69
C ILE A 99 8.14 -1.88 -10.51
N LEU A 100 8.98 -1.64 -9.51
CA LEU A 100 8.87 -2.24 -8.20
C LEU A 100 8.43 -1.16 -7.21
N ASP A 101 7.23 -1.32 -6.64
CA ASP A 101 6.74 -0.53 -5.52
C ASP A 101 7.12 -1.24 -4.22
N ALA A 102 8.12 -0.71 -3.53
CA ALA A 102 8.68 -1.30 -2.31
C ALA A 102 7.83 -1.02 -1.06
N THR A 103 6.77 -0.25 -1.18
CA THR A 103 5.95 0.28 -0.08
C THR A 103 4.47 0.32 -0.44
N ALA A 104 3.94 -0.79 -0.95
CA ALA A 104 2.65 -0.84 -1.64
C ALA A 104 1.46 -0.30 -0.83
N GLY A 105 1.43 -0.52 0.49
CA GLY A 105 0.31 -0.12 1.34
C GLY A 105 -1.02 -0.65 0.81
N PHE A 106 -1.99 0.24 0.61
CA PHE A 106 -3.28 -0.15 0.01
C PHE A 106 -3.29 -0.11 -1.54
N GLY A 107 -2.13 -0.05 -2.17
CA GLY A 107 -1.96 -0.18 -3.62
C GLY A 107 -2.46 1.01 -4.44
N THR A 108 -2.67 2.18 -3.84
CA THR A 108 -3.27 3.34 -4.52
C THR A 108 -2.41 3.86 -5.67
N ASP A 109 -1.11 4.06 -5.44
CA ASP A 109 -0.19 4.57 -6.44
C ASP A 109 0.13 3.48 -7.48
N SER A 110 0.33 2.24 -7.04
CA SER A 110 0.51 1.06 -7.90
C SER A 110 -0.67 0.82 -8.84
N PHE A 111 -1.90 1.07 -8.40
CA PHE A 111 -3.08 0.99 -9.25
C PHE A 111 -3.04 2.02 -10.39
N LEU A 112 -2.67 3.27 -10.09
CA LEU A 112 -2.52 4.31 -11.12
C LEU A 112 -1.42 3.94 -12.12
N ILE A 113 -0.32 3.35 -11.64
CA ILE A 113 0.77 2.85 -12.49
C ILE A 113 0.25 1.73 -13.41
N ALA A 114 -0.45 0.74 -12.89
CA ALA A 114 -1.01 -0.37 -13.68
C ALA A 114 -2.03 0.11 -14.72
N CYS A 115 -2.79 1.17 -14.43
CA CYS A 115 -3.70 1.82 -15.40
C CYS A 115 -2.98 2.42 -16.61
N THR A 116 -1.68 2.77 -16.51
CA THR A 116 -0.89 3.21 -17.66
C THR A 116 -0.53 2.08 -18.62
N GLY A 117 -0.64 0.83 -18.17
CA GLY A 117 -0.20 -0.37 -18.88
C GLY A 117 1.18 -0.89 -18.43
N SER A 118 1.81 -0.28 -17.42
CA SER A 118 3.06 -0.77 -16.83
C SER A 118 2.83 -1.95 -15.90
N GLU A 119 3.77 -2.89 -15.87
CA GLU A 119 3.82 -3.96 -14.88
C GLU A 119 4.38 -3.41 -13.56
N VAL A 120 3.79 -3.82 -12.44
CA VAL A 120 4.17 -3.38 -11.10
C VAL A 120 4.29 -4.59 -10.18
N SER A 121 5.48 -4.78 -9.60
CA SER A 121 5.69 -5.68 -8.46
C SER A 121 5.49 -4.89 -7.18
N LEU A 122 4.53 -5.31 -6.35
CA LEU A 122 4.13 -4.63 -5.11
C LEU A 122 4.65 -5.41 -3.90
N PHE A 123 5.44 -4.77 -3.06
CA PHE A 123 5.89 -5.37 -1.81
C PHE A 123 5.16 -4.74 -0.62
N GLU A 124 4.54 -5.58 0.19
CA GLU A 124 3.88 -5.18 1.42
C GLU A 124 4.28 -6.13 2.55
N ARG A 125 4.92 -5.59 3.58
CA ARG A 125 5.43 -6.37 4.71
C ARG A 125 4.38 -6.65 5.79
N ASN A 126 3.41 -5.76 5.94
CA ASN A 126 2.39 -5.91 6.97
C ASN A 126 1.32 -6.89 6.51
N THR A 127 1.17 -8.01 7.20
CA THR A 127 0.24 -9.08 6.85
C THR A 127 -1.21 -8.61 6.72
N ILE A 128 -1.66 -7.70 7.59
CA ILE A 128 -3.06 -7.18 7.56
C ILE A 128 -3.28 -6.33 6.31
N VAL A 129 -2.33 -5.44 6.00
CA VAL A 129 -2.39 -4.58 4.81
C VAL A 129 -2.31 -5.41 3.55
N PHE A 130 -1.42 -6.41 3.53
CA PHE A 130 -1.30 -7.38 2.44
C PHE A 130 -2.62 -8.10 2.16
N GLU A 131 -3.28 -8.67 3.19
CA GLU A 131 -4.55 -9.40 3.04
C GLU A 131 -5.69 -8.49 2.54
N LEU A 132 -5.76 -7.25 3.04
CA LEU A 132 -6.73 -6.26 2.57
C LEU A 132 -6.50 -5.88 1.11
N LEU A 133 -5.24 -5.68 0.71
CA LEU A 133 -4.86 -5.37 -0.67
C LEU A 133 -5.13 -6.55 -1.60
N GLN A 134 -4.76 -7.76 -1.19
CA GLN A 134 -5.01 -9.01 -1.93
C GLN A 134 -6.50 -9.20 -2.20
N ASP A 135 -7.35 -9.08 -1.16
CA ASP A 135 -8.80 -9.16 -1.29
C ASP A 135 -9.34 -8.09 -2.26
N GLY A 136 -8.84 -6.85 -2.14
CA GLY A 136 -9.22 -5.75 -3.03
C GLY A 136 -8.88 -6.02 -4.50
N LEU A 137 -7.69 -6.56 -4.79
CA LEU A 137 -7.24 -6.93 -6.13
C LEU A 137 -8.09 -8.06 -6.72
N VAL A 138 -8.37 -9.10 -5.93
CA VAL A 138 -9.23 -10.22 -6.35
C VAL A 138 -10.62 -9.70 -6.71
N ARG A 139 -11.27 -8.95 -5.83
CA ARG A 139 -12.60 -8.40 -6.09
C ARG A 139 -12.63 -7.50 -7.31
N TYR A 140 -11.61 -6.65 -7.48
CA TYR A 140 -11.50 -5.78 -8.65
C TYR A 140 -11.34 -6.57 -9.94
N SER A 141 -10.56 -7.65 -9.94
CA SER A 141 -10.37 -8.51 -11.12
C SER A 141 -11.63 -9.23 -11.60
N LEU A 142 -12.62 -9.40 -10.71
CA LEU A 142 -13.89 -10.08 -11.01
C LEU A 142 -14.97 -9.16 -11.60
N ILE A 143 -14.74 -7.85 -11.65
CA ILE A 143 -15.72 -6.87 -12.17
C ILE A 143 -15.90 -7.05 -13.70
N GLY A 144 -14.79 -7.18 -14.43
CA GLY A 144 -14.84 -7.32 -15.89
C GLY A 144 -13.46 -7.52 -16.52
N ALA A 145 -13.45 -7.70 -17.85
CA ALA A 145 -12.22 -8.00 -18.60
C ALA A 145 -11.17 -6.88 -18.53
N LYS A 146 -11.59 -5.62 -18.47
CA LYS A 146 -10.70 -4.46 -18.34
C LYS A 146 -10.04 -4.46 -16.97
N GLU A 147 -10.82 -4.64 -15.91
CA GLU A 147 -10.39 -4.65 -14.51
C GLU A 147 -9.45 -5.82 -14.24
N LYS A 148 -9.79 -7.00 -14.77
CA LYS A 148 -8.93 -8.20 -14.73
C LYS A 148 -7.55 -7.91 -15.36
N ARG A 149 -7.50 -7.22 -16.50
CA ARG A 149 -6.25 -6.85 -17.18
C ARG A 149 -5.43 -5.82 -16.40
N ILE A 150 -6.08 -4.87 -15.71
CA ILE A 150 -5.36 -3.93 -14.84
C ILE A 150 -4.82 -4.67 -13.61
N ALA A 151 -5.64 -5.47 -12.94
CA ALA A 151 -5.23 -6.24 -11.77
C ALA A 151 -4.08 -7.22 -12.09
N SER A 152 -4.07 -7.86 -13.26
CA SER A 152 -3.01 -8.79 -13.65
C SER A 152 -1.63 -8.17 -13.82
N ARG A 153 -1.54 -6.83 -13.95
CA ARG A 153 -0.29 -6.08 -13.95
C ARG A 153 0.24 -5.77 -12.55
N MET A 154 -0.55 -6.01 -11.53
CA MET A 154 -0.21 -5.74 -10.12
C MET A 154 0.15 -7.05 -9.43
N ARG A 155 1.45 -7.41 -9.40
CA ARG A 155 1.93 -8.64 -8.76
C ARG A 155 2.28 -8.35 -7.31
N LEU A 156 1.44 -8.80 -6.38
CA LEU A 156 1.59 -8.54 -4.96
C LEU A 156 2.42 -9.64 -4.27
N TYR A 157 3.39 -9.22 -3.46
CA TYR A 157 4.26 -10.07 -2.67
C TYR A 157 4.20 -9.68 -1.19
N HIS A 158 3.97 -10.67 -0.31
CA HIS A 158 4.07 -10.47 1.13
C HIS A 158 5.54 -10.52 1.54
N MET A 159 6.20 -9.38 1.54
CA MET A 159 7.65 -9.29 1.70
C MET A 159 8.05 -7.92 2.25
N ASP A 160 9.05 -7.89 3.13
CA ASP A 160 9.75 -6.64 3.45
C ASP A 160 10.80 -6.37 2.38
N PHE A 161 10.82 -5.15 1.84
CA PHE A 161 11.78 -4.76 0.82
C PHE A 161 13.23 -4.86 1.31
N ASN A 162 13.47 -4.74 2.63
CA ASN A 162 14.80 -4.87 3.20
C ASN A 162 15.33 -6.33 3.19
N ASP A 163 14.45 -7.32 2.97
CA ASP A 163 14.80 -8.75 2.99
C ASP A 163 14.97 -9.33 1.57
N ILE A 164 14.98 -8.49 0.52
CA ILE A 164 15.06 -8.97 -0.86
C ILE A 164 16.45 -9.53 -1.20
N GLU A 165 16.46 -10.55 -2.02
CA GLU A 165 17.66 -11.04 -2.70
C GLU A 165 17.93 -10.14 -3.92
N LEU A 166 19.02 -9.35 -3.86
CA LEU A 166 19.29 -8.26 -4.83
C LEU A 166 19.41 -8.75 -6.27
N ASP A 167 19.93 -9.96 -6.49
CA ASP A 167 20.14 -10.58 -7.80
C ASP A 167 18.84 -11.08 -8.47
N LYS A 168 17.78 -11.27 -7.69
CA LYS A 168 16.48 -11.71 -8.21
C LYS A 168 15.62 -10.58 -8.76
N TRP A 169 15.98 -9.33 -8.49
CA TRP A 169 15.16 -8.17 -8.83
C TRP A 169 15.95 -7.14 -9.61
N THR A 170 15.52 -6.87 -10.82
CA THR A 170 16.17 -5.91 -11.71
C THR A 170 15.14 -4.99 -12.41
N PRO A 171 14.29 -4.28 -11.65
CA PRO A 171 13.27 -3.40 -12.23
C PRO A 171 13.89 -2.21 -12.95
N ASP A 172 13.17 -1.63 -13.91
CA ASP A 172 13.58 -0.35 -14.51
C ASP A 172 13.56 0.78 -13.46
N VAL A 173 12.53 0.76 -12.60
CA VAL A 173 12.28 1.80 -11.60
C VAL A 173 11.91 1.18 -10.26
N VAL A 174 12.53 1.65 -9.18
CA VAL A 174 12.06 1.39 -7.83
C VAL A 174 11.32 2.62 -7.32
N TYR A 175 10.10 2.41 -6.84
CA TYR A 175 9.26 3.42 -6.21
C TYR A 175 9.20 3.22 -4.70
N LEU A 176 9.40 4.30 -3.95
CA LEU A 176 9.37 4.34 -2.49
C LEU A 176 8.37 5.40 -2.03
N ASP A 177 7.40 5.02 -1.21
CA ASP A 177 6.51 5.92 -0.45
C ASP A 177 6.57 5.57 1.05
N PRO A 178 7.74 5.72 1.70
CA PRO A 178 7.86 5.40 3.10
C PRO A 178 6.94 6.29 3.94
N MET A 179 6.21 5.66 4.88
CA MET A 179 5.30 6.39 5.76
C MET A 179 6.07 7.26 6.75
N PHE A 180 5.90 8.58 6.61
CA PHE A 180 6.45 9.54 7.58
C PHE A 180 5.52 9.68 8.79
N PRO A 181 6.08 9.78 10.01
CA PRO A 181 5.32 10.29 11.13
C PRO A 181 4.87 11.71 10.77
N SER A 182 3.55 11.89 10.60
CA SER A 182 3.01 13.23 10.36
C SER A 182 3.32 14.13 11.57
N SER A 183 4.08 15.20 11.35
CA SER A 183 4.37 16.22 12.36
C SER A 183 3.19 17.14 12.66
N SER A 184 2.07 17.02 11.94
CA SER A 184 0.93 17.91 12.11
C SER A 184 -0.17 17.28 12.97
N LYS A 185 -0.36 17.80 14.18
CA LYS A 185 -1.47 17.48 15.10
C LYS A 185 -2.83 18.03 14.67
N SER A 186 -2.99 18.62 13.47
CA SER A 186 -4.09 19.55 13.20
C SER A 186 -5.12 19.15 12.15
N SER A 187 -5.04 17.95 11.56
CA SER A 187 -6.17 17.48 10.71
C SER A 187 -6.39 15.97 10.91
N LEU A 188 -7.64 15.57 11.05
CA LEU A 188 -8.06 14.17 10.97
C LEU A 188 -7.54 13.62 9.63
N SER A 189 -6.55 12.74 9.69
CA SER A 189 -6.02 12.07 8.50
C SER A 189 -7.17 11.42 7.74
N LYS A 190 -7.11 11.43 6.40
CA LYS A 190 -8.06 10.65 5.59
C LYS A 190 -8.06 9.20 6.08
N LYS A 191 -9.23 8.58 6.10
CA LYS A 191 -9.45 7.24 6.64
C LYS A 191 -8.35 6.20 6.31
N PRO A 192 -7.90 6.00 5.05
CA PRO A 192 -6.82 5.07 4.75
C PRO A 192 -5.52 5.40 5.51
N MET A 193 -5.12 6.67 5.55
CA MET A 193 -3.91 7.11 6.25
C MET A 193 -4.01 6.89 7.78
N TYR A 194 -5.19 7.14 8.37
CA TYR A 194 -5.44 6.87 9.79
C TYR A 194 -5.23 5.39 10.12
N TYR A 195 -5.80 4.49 9.30
CA TYR A 195 -5.64 3.05 9.48
C TYR A 195 -4.19 2.62 9.33
N MET A 196 -3.49 3.11 8.29
CA MET A 196 -2.08 2.81 8.08
C MET A 196 -1.22 3.23 9.27
N GLN A 197 -1.41 4.45 9.79
CA GLN A 197 -0.68 4.93 10.97
C GLN A 197 -0.91 4.09 12.23
N LYS A 198 -2.10 3.50 12.37
CA LYS A 198 -2.43 2.64 13.51
C LYS A 198 -1.90 1.22 13.35
N ILE A 199 -2.00 0.65 12.15
CA ILE A 199 -1.61 -0.74 11.86
C ILE A 199 -0.09 -0.88 11.75
N LEU A 200 0.57 0.09 11.10
CA LEU A 200 2.01 0.05 10.90
C LEU A 200 2.71 0.57 12.16
N SER A 201 3.11 -0.35 13.02
CA SER A 201 4.00 -0.08 14.15
C SER A 201 5.44 -0.36 13.74
N GLY A 202 6.35 0.58 14.01
CA GLY A 202 7.78 0.40 13.82
C GLY A 202 8.41 1.48 12.93
N LYS A 203 9.68 1.75 13.19
CA LYS A 203 10.48 2.65 12.35
C LYS A 203 10.94 1.84 11.12
N THR A 204 10.69 2.38 9.95
CA THR A 204 11.33 1.90 8.72
C THR A 204 12.69 2.58 8.61
N ASP A 205 13.74 1.83 8.35
CA ASP A 205 15.02 2.42 7.98
C ASP A 205 14.97 2.86 6.52
N GLU A 206 14.56 4.11 6.34
CA GLU A 206 14.39 4.72 5.01
C GLU A 206 15.72 4.81 4.26
N SER A 207 16.84 5.02 4.97
CA SER A 207 18.18 5.09 4.37
C SER A 207 18.58 3.74 3.81
N CYS A 208 18.41 2.66 4.57
CA CYS A 208 18.70 1.31 4.11
C CYS A 208 17.85 0.96 2.88
N MET A 209 16.56 1.22 2.94
CA MET A 209 15.63 0.99 1.83
C MET A 209 16.04 1.76 0.56
N PHE A 210 16.46 3.03 0.70
CA PHE A 210 16.91 3.84 -0.41
C PHE A 210 18.19 3.30 -1.04
N GLU A 211 19.20 2.93 -0.23
CA GLU A 211 20.44 2.34 -0.72
C GLU A 211 20.22 1.00 -1.44
N MET A 212 19.29 0.18 -0.95
CA MET A 212 18.90 -1.05 -1.64
C MET A 212 18.21 -0.76 -2.97
N ALA A 213 17.32 0.23 -3.00
CA ALA A 213 16.64 0.65 -4.22
C ALA A 213 17.64 1.10 -5.30
N LEU A 214 18.68 1.86 -4.91
CA LEU A 214 19.74 2.28 -5.84
C LEU A 214 20.55 1.11 -6.43
N LYS A 215 20.69 0.01 -5.67
CA LYS A 215 21.43 -1.17 -6.12
C LYS A 215 20.71 -2.00 -7.19
N ILE A 216 19.38 -2.06 -7.12
CA ILE A 216 18.57 -2.93 -7.99
C ILE A 216 17.88 -2.20 -9.15
N ALA A 217 17.66 -0.89 -9.03
CA ALA A 217 17.03 -0.12 -10.10
C ALA A 217 17.96 0.01 -11.31
N LYS A 218 17.48 -0.29 -12.52
CA LYS A 218 18.27 -0.13 -13.76
C LYS A 218 18.36 1.31 -14.24
N LYS A 219 17.38 2.15 -13.95
CA LYS A 219 17.25 3.49 -14.56
C LYS A 219 17.04 4.59 -13.55
N ARG A 220 16.23 4.38 -12.52
CA ARG A 220 15.95 5.38 -11.50
C ARG A 220 15.31 4.82 -10.25
N VAL A 221 15.49 5.56 -9.16
CA VAL A 221 14.68 5.46 -7.94
C VAL A 221 13.80 6.69 -7.84
N VAL A 222 12.53 6.50 -7.48
CA VAL A 222 11.57 7.58 -7.25
C VAL A 222 11.07 7.51 -5.83
N VAL A 223 11.25 8.59 -5.07
CA VAL A 223 10.85 8.69 -3.68
C VAL A 223 9.75 9.73 -3.53
N LYS A 224 8.58 9.32 -3.01
CA LYS A 224 7.52 10.25 -2.64
C LYS A 224 7.80 10.84 -1.28
N ARG A 225 7.69 12.16 -1.17
CA ARG A 225 7.94 12.92 0.06
C ARG A 225 6.80 13.91 0.29
N GLY A 226 6.57 14.28 1.56
CA GLY A 226 5.79 15.48 1.86
C GLY A 226 6.44 16.70 1.21
N ALA A 227 5.66 17.71 0.78
CA ALA A 227 6.17 18.87 0.05
C ALA A 227 7.36 19.55 0.75
N ASN A 228 7.34 19.61 2.08
CA ASN A 228 8.36 20.26 2.91
C ASN A 228 9.21 19.26 3.73
N SER A 229 9.09 17.95 3.48
CA SER A 229 9.90 16.94 4.17
C SER A 229 11.36 17.01 3.74
N PRO A 230 12.33 16.65 4.59
CA PRO A 230 13.74 16.57 4.16
C PRO A 230 13.91 15.52 3.07
N GLU A 231 15.02 15.58 2.35
CA GLU A 231 15.43 14.54 1.40
C GLU A 231 15.72 13.24 2.14
N ILE A 232 15.57 12.10 1.45
CA ILE A 232 15.77 10.76 2.04
C ILE A 232 17.26 10.48 2.31
N SER A 233 18.13 11.11 1.54
CA SER A 233 19.58 10.93 1.65
C SER A 233 20.32 12.23 1.27
N LYS A 234 21.65 12.24 1.45
CA LYS A 234 22.54 13.33 0.99
C LYS A 234 22.83 13.26 -0.52
N ARG A 235 22.43 12.21 -1.24
CA ARG A 235 22.58 12.12 -2.69
C ARG A 235 21.75 13.21 -3.34
N LYS A 236 22.35 13.95 -4.27
CA LYS A 236 21.65 14.99 -5.03
C LYS A 236 20.47 14.41 -5.80
N VAL A 237 19.33 15.06 -5.70
CA VAL A 237 18.13 14.76 -6.48
C VAL A 237 18.34 15.26 -7.92
N ASP A 238 18.11 14.41 -8.92
CA ASP A 238 18.25 14.79 -10.33
C ASP A 238 17.04 15.57 -10.83
N PHE A 239 15.82 15.14 -10.47
CA PHE A 239 14.57 15.82 -10.83
C PHE A 239 13.59 15.82 -9.67
N VAL A 240 12.78 16.87 -9.56
CA VAL A 240 11.71 16.99 -8.58
C VAL A 240 10.39 17.34 -9.27
N TYR A 241 9.39 16.50 -9.07
CA TYR A 241 8.02 16.78 -9.53
C TYR A 241 7.17 17.22 -8.34
N LYS A 242 6.93 18.53 -8.19
CA LYS A 242 6.23 19.12 -7.04
C LYS A 242 4.71 19.12 -7.23
N GLY A 243 3.99 18.65 -6.22
CA GLY A 243 2.54 18.82 -6.04
C GLY A 243 2.25 19.72 -4.84
N ASN A 244 0.96 19.93 -4.54
CA ASN A 244 0.56 20.81 -3.42
C ASN A 244 0.92 20.24 -2.03
N SER A 245 0.75 18.95 -1.83
CA SER A 245 0.97 18.28 -0.52
C SER A 245 2.15 17.32 -0.51
N ASN A 246 2.61 16.91 -1.66
CA ASN A 246 3.72 15.98 -1.83
C ASN A 246 4.60 16.38 -3.03
N ARG A 247 5.78 15.76 -3.09
CA ARG A 247 6.68 15.80 -4.25
C ARG A 247 7.23 14.41 -4.52
N PHE A 248 7.78 14.22 -5.70
CA PHE A 248 8.48 13.01 -6.11
C PHE A 248 9.92 13.38 -6.45
N ASP A 249 10.84 12.93 -5.62
CA ASP A 249 12.28 13.11 -5.81
C ASP A 249 12.78 11.94 -6.68
N VAL A 250 13.44 12.25 -7.78
CA VAL A 250 13.93 11.28 -8.78
C VAL A 250 15.44 11.23 -8.74
N TYR A 251 16.00 10.05 -8.63
CA TYR A 251 17.42 9.75 -8.64
C TYR A 251 17.72 8.83 -9.82
N LEU A 252 18.56 9.27 -10.75
CA LEU A 252 19.00 8.47 -11.90
C LEU A 252 20.11 7.50 -11.51
N ILE A 253 20.14 6.33 -12.20
CA ILE A 253 21.17 5.31 -12.05
C ILE A 253 22.16 5.44 -13.19
#